data_c10381ded0f85d9762996cee55e0bcc2
#
_entry.id   c10381ded0f85d9762996cee55e0bcc2
#
_cell.length_a   1.000
_cell.length_b   1.000
_cell.length_c   1.000
_cell.angle_alpha   90.00
_cell.angle_beta   90.00
_cell.angle_gamma   90.00
#
_symmetry.space_group_name_H-M   'P 1'
#
loop_
_entity.id
_entity.type
_entity.pdbx_description
1 polymer ?
#
loop_
_entity_poly.entity_id
_entity_poly.type
_entity_poly.pdbx_seq_one_letter_code
_entity_poly.pdbx_strand_id
1 'polypeptide(L)'
;MLQNCLTKLLNEILKSMSELEKQSNEQKILVAAEQEFLTKGFDGARTTSIAKAAGVTHAMLHYYFRTKEQLFERILDEKVRIMSHALFPTLGNPEHSFLNRIRTIISAHFDFLVENPSLPRFLINEILSRPERYELLQKRISQYSGVIFDNLQSEITKAVERGEIIPIDGRMLFINVISLNVFTFIAYPLLETAVGDLMADRERFLAARKAENIEVIMSRILKR
;
A
#
# COMPACT_ATOMS: atom_id res chain seq x y z
N MET A 1 -38.59 33.93 14.48
CA MET A 1 -38.16 33.16 13.30
C MET A 1 -36.63 33.20 13.05
N LEU A 2 -36.01 34.37 13.00
CA LEU A 2 -34.57 34.56 12.78
C LEU A 2 -33.69 33.87 13.85
N GLN A 3 -34.06 33.93 15.14
CA GLN A 3 -33.30 33.37 16.26
C GLN A 3 -33.21 31.82 16.19
N ASN A 4 -34.31 31.14 15.79
CA ASN A 4 -34.33 29.69 15.58
C ASN A 4 -33.50 29.25 14.37
N CYS A 5 -33.45 30.07 13.32
CA CYS A 5 -32.66 29.82 12.14
C CYS A 5 -31.15 29.93 12.45
N LEU A 6 -30.75 30.95 13.19
CA LEU A 6 -29.37 31.17 13.65
C LEU A 6 -28.88 30.04 14.58
N THR A 7 -29.69 29.61 15.52
CA THR A 7 -29.36 28.52 16.44
C THR A 7 -29.20 27.18 15.69
N LYS A 8 -30.03 26.93 14.68
CA LYS A 8 -29.92 25.73 13.84
C LYS A 8 -28.62 25.72 13.02
N LEU A 9 -28.31 26.87 12.40
CA LEU A 9 -27.06 27.04 11.62
C LEU A 9 -25.82 26.88 12.52
N LEU A 10 -25.84 27.46 13.72
CA LEU A 10 -24.73 27.34 14.68
C LEU A 10 -24.52 25.90 15.11
N ASN A 11 -25.58 25.14 15.36
CA ASN A 11 -25.51 23.71 15.72
C ASN A 11 -24.99 22.87 14.58
N GLU A 12 -25.35 23.16 13.32
CA GLU A 12 -24.82 22.46 12.14
C GLU A 12 -23.34 22.74 11.95
N ILE A 13 -22.88 23.99 12.13
CA ILE A 13 -21.46 24.37 12.08
C ILE A 13 -20.66 23.66 13.19
N LEU A 14 -21.15 23.68 14.43
CA LEU A 14 -20.49 23.02 15.55
C LEU A 14 -20.39 21.49 15.34
N LYS A 15 -21.42 20.88 14.78
CA LYS A 15 -21.42 19.46 14.43
C LYS A 15 -20.40 19.15 13.34
N SER A 16 -20.35 19.97 12.29
CA SER A 16 -19.37 19.85 11.20
C SER A 16 -17.93 20.03 11.71
N MET A 17 -17.67 21.02 12.57
CA MET A 17 -16.36 21.21 13.20
C MET A 17 -15.95 20.01 14.08
N SER A 18 -16.88 19.48 14.86
CA SER A 18 -16.63 18.29 15.67
C SER A 18 -16.31 17.05 14.84
N GLU A 19 -16.96 16.88 13.69
CA GLU A 19 -16.67 15.78 12.75
C GLU A 19 -15.30 15.94 12.07
N LEU A 20 -14.93 17.15 11.68
CA LEU A 20 -13.59 17.46 11.16
C LEU A 20 -12.48 17.24 12.19
N GLU A 21 -12.71 17.64 13.44
CA GLU A 21 -11.76 17.36 14.54
C GLU A 21 -11.61 15.87 14.81
N LYS A 22 -12.70 15.12 14.77
CA LYS A 22 -12.68 13.65 14.91
C LYS A 22 -11.84 13.00 13.82
N GLN A 23 -12.07 13.34 12.55
CA GLN A 23 -11.28 12.84 11.43
C GLN A 23 -9.80 13.24 11.55
N SER A 24 -9.51 14.47 11.96
CA SER A 24 -8.14 14.94 12.19
C SER A 24 -7.43 14.15 13.28
N ASN A 25 -8.09 13.85 14.40
CA ASN A 25 -7.50 13.10 15.51
C ASN A 25 -7.32 11.61 15.19
N GLU A 26 -8.29 10.98 14.50
CA GLU A 26 -8.14 9.61 13.99
C GLU A 26 -6.91 9.50 13.10
N GLN A 27 -6.76 10.43 12.14
CA GLN A 27 -5.63 10.44 11.22
C GLN A 27 -4.29 10.65 11.93
N LYS A 28 -4.21 11.54 12.93
CA LYS A 28 -3.01 11.73 13.75
C LYS A 28 -2.62 10.45 14.49
N ILE A 29 -3.61 9.74 15.05
CA ILE A 29 -3.39 8.46 15.73
C ILE A 29 -2.87 7.41 14.75
N LEU A 30 -3.44 7.29 13.54
CA LEU A 30 -3.01 6.34 12.53
C LEU A 30 -1.56 6.59 12.09
N VAL A 31 -1.20 7.85 11.82
CA VAL A 31 0.18 8.23 11.45
C VAL A 31 1.16 7.89 12.57
N ALA A 32 0.85 8.26 13.82
CA ALA A 32 1.70 7.97 14.97
C ALA A 32 1.82 6.46 15.22
N ALA A 33 0.74 5.71 15.05
CA ALA A 33 0.72 4.27 15.23
C ALA A 33 1.52 3.55 14.13
N GLU A 34 1.42 3.99 12.89
CA GLU A 34 2.24 3.46 11.80
C GLU A 34 3.73 3.58 12.12
N GLN A 35 4.19 4.76 12.55
CA GLN A 35 5.59 4.97 12.91
C GLN A 35 6.02 4.10 14.10
N GLU A 36 5.19 3.97 15.12
CA GLU A 36 5.47 3.14 16.29
C GLU A 36 5.57 1.65 15.91
N PHE A 37 4.65 1.15 15.05
CA PHE A 37 4.66 -0.23 14.55
C PHE A 37 5.85 -0.50 13.62
N LEU A 38 6.16 0.40 12.70
CA LEU A 38 7.30 0.25 11.80
C LEU A 38 8.65 0.21 12.56
N THR A 39 8.72 0.95 13.67
CA THR A 39 9.97 1.07 14.45
C THR A 39 10.15 -0.05 15.45
N LYS A 40 9.08 -0.47 16.14
CA LYS A 40 9.14 -1.38 17.28
C LYS A 40 8.48 -2.73 17.03
N GLY A 41 7.92 -2.93 15.85
CA GLY A 41 7.04 -4.07 15.57
C GLY A 41 5.72 -3.95 16.33
N PHE A 42 4.80 -4.86 16.05
CA PHE A 42 3.51 -4.86 16.74
C PHE A 42 3.67 -5.07 18.25
N ASP A 43 4.46 -6.06 18.67
CA ASP A 43 4.57 -6.42 20.09
C ASP A 43 5.25 -5.34 20.94
N GLY A 44 6.27 -4.69 20.39
CA GLY A 44 7.00 -3.60 21.05
C GLY A 44 6.26 -2.27 21.08
N ALA A 45 5.26 -2.08 20.21
CA ALA A 45 4.48 -0.86 20.13
C ALA A 45 3.56 -0.68 21.34
N ARG A 46 3.51 0.54 21.87
CA ARG A 46 2.70 0.91 23.05
C ARG A 46 1.67 1.97 22.69
N THR A 47 0.39 1.72 23.01
CA THR A 47 -0.71 2.68 22.78
C THR A 47 -0.50 4.01 23.51
N THR A 48 0.18 4.00 24.65
CA THR A 48 0.54 5.21 25.38
C THR A 48 1.57 6.07 24.62
N SER A 49 2.56 5.43 23.98
CA SER A 49 3.55 6.12 23.12
C SER A 49 2.88 6.70 21.88
N ILE A 50 1.97 5.94 21.27
CA ILE A 50 1.17 6.36 20.11
C ILE A 50 0.32 7.58 20.45
N ALA A 51 -0.44 7.55 21.55
CA ALA A 51 -1.27 8.66 21.99
C ALA A 51 -0.43 9.93 22.22
N LYS A 52 0.72 9.80 22.88
CA LYS A 52 1.65 10.92 23.10
C LYS A 52 2.18 11.49 21.79
N ALA A 53 2.59 10.64 20.84
CA ALA A 53 3.10 11.07 19.54
C ALA A 53 2.01 11.73 18.66
N ALA A 54 0.77 11.26 18.77
CA ALA A 54 -0.39 11.84 18.09
C ALA A 54 -0.90 13.15 18.71
N GLY A 55 -0.38 13.54 19.90
CA GLY A 55 -0.88 14.72 20.63
C GLY A 55 -2.29 14.56 21.18
N VAL A 56 -2.72 13.31 21.48
CA VAL A 56 -4.03 12.99 22.04
C VAL A 56 -3.90 12.33 23.41
N THR A 57 -4.99 12.31 24.19
CA THR A 57 -5.02 11.54 25.43
C THR A 57 -5.15 10.03 25.15
N HIS A 58 -4.65 9.20 26.06
CA HIS A 58 -4.82 7.74 25.94
C HIS A 58 -6.30 7.32 25.90
N ALA A 59 -7.16 8.03 26.63
CA ALA A 59 -8.61 7.82 26.57
C ALA A 59 -9.19 8.11 25.17
N MET A 60 -8.71 9.18 24.51
CA MET A 60 -9.10 9.47 23.14
C MET A 60 -8.65 8.37 22.18
N LEU A 61 -7.43 7.88 22.29
CA LEU A 61 -6.98 6.77 21.47
C LEU A 61 -7.89 5.56 21.64
N HIS A 62 -8.23 5.18 22.88
CA HIS A 62 -9.15 4.06 23.14
C HIS A 62 -10.58 4.31 22.69
N TYR A 63 -11.00 5.55 22.60
CA TYR A 63 -12.30 5.89 22.03
C TYR A 63 -12.36 5.58 20.52
N TYR A 64 -11.28 5.89 19.75
CA TYR A 64 -11.19 5.60 18.32
C TYR A 64 -10.86 4.14 18.04
N PHE A 65 -9.91 3.61 18.81
CA PHE A 65 -9.36 2.26 18.61
C PHE A 65 -9.30 1.53 19.95
N ARG A 66 -10.26 0.64 20.16
CA ARG A 66 -10.41 -0.07 21.44
C ARG A 66 -9.23 -0.97 21.78
N THR A 67 -8.57 -1.53 20.73
CA THR A 67 -7.43 -2.44 20.88
C THR A 67 -6.30 -2.06 19.95
N LYS A 68 -5.09 -2.53 20.25
CA LYS A 68 -3.91 -2.35 19.41
C LYS A 68 -4.06 -3.12 18.08
N GLU A 69 -4.75 -4.24 18.11
CA GLU A 69 -5.09 -5.05 16.95
C GLU A 69 -5.97 -4.26 15.96
N GLN A 70 -7.04 -3.64 16.43
CA GLN A 70 -7.91 -2.82 15.59
C GLN A 70 -7.16 -1.64 14.95
N LEU A 71 -6.25 -1.03 15.69
CA LEU A 71 -5.40 0.05 15.17
C LEU A 71 -4.46 -0.45 14.08
N PHE A 72 -3.84 -1.60 14.29
CA PHE A 72 -2.98 -2.27 13.31
C PHE A 72 -3.76 -2.65 12.03
N GLU A 73 -4.91 -3.28 12.19
CA GLU A 73 -5.77 -3.66 11.07
C GLU A 73 -6.21 -2.45 10.26
N ARG A 74 -6.55 -1.35 10.91
CA ARG A 74 -6.95 -0.12 10.23
C ARG A 74 -5.82 0.49 9.41
N ILE A 75 -4.57 0.45 9.91
CA ILE A 75 -3.40 0.88 9.15
C ILE A 75 -3.19 -0.02 7.93
N LEU A 76 -3.29 -1.34 8.13
CA LEU A 76 -3.15 -2.30 7.04
C LEU A 76 -4.20 -2.08 5.95
N ASP A 77 -5.47 -1.87 6.34
CA ASP A 77 -6.56 -1.55 5.42
C ASP A 77 -6.30 -0.28 4.62
N GLU A 78 -5.81 0.75 5.28
CA GLU A 78 -5.48 2.02 4.61
C GLU A 78 -4.35 1.85 3.59
N LYS A 79 -3.30 1.09 3.91
CA LYS A 79 -2.21 0.80 2.97
C LYS A 79 -2.69 -0.03 1.78
N VAL A 80 -3.51 -1.04 2.02
CA VAL A 80 -4.13 -1.83 0.94
C VAL A 80 -5.03 -0.94 0.07
N ARG A 81 -5.81 -0.05 0.67
CA ARG A 81 -6.67 0.90 -0.05
C ARG A 81 -5.87 1.85 -0.93
N ILE A 82 -4.82 2.48 -0.39
CA ILE A 82 -3.96 3.41 -1.15
C ILE A 82 -3.32 2.67 -2.34
N MET A 83 -2.75 1.50 -2.11
CA MET A 83 -2.17 0.67 -3.16
C MET A 83 -3.20 0.29 -4.22
N SER A 84 -4.39 -0.11 -3.80
CA SER A 84 -5.48 -0.49 -4.70
C SER A 84 -5.90 0.69 -5.58
N HIS A 85 -6.06 1.88 -5.01
CA HIS A 85 -6.40 3.09 -5.76
C HIS A 85 -5.31 3.50 -6.76
N ALA A 86 -4.05 3.23 -6.47
CA ALA A 86 -2.96 3.49 -7.41
C ALA A 86 -2.93 2.51 -8.59
N LEU A 87 -3.34 1.26 -8.39
CA LEU A 87 -3.19 0.19 -9.37
C LEU A 87 -4.45 -0.10 -10.19
N PHE A 88 -5.63 -0.16 -9.56
CA PHE A 88 -6.85 -0.62 -10.23
C PHE A 88 -7.39 0.27 -11.35
N PRO A 89 -7.37 1.60 -11.29
CA PRO A 89 -7.85 2.44 -12.38
C PRO A 89 -7.11 2.18 -13.70
N THR A 90 -5.82 1.85 -13.59
CA THR A 90 -4.96 1.57 -14.74
C THR A 90 -5.30 0.23 -15.41
N LEU A 91 -5.68 -0.79 -14.61
CA LEU A 91 -6.04 -2.12 -15.14
C LEU A 91 -7.28 -2.08 -16.02
N GLY A 92 -8.27 -1.27 -15.67
CA GLY A 92 -9.56 -1.18 -16.37
C GLY A 92 -9.64 -0.14 -17.49
N ASN A 93 -8.60 0.64 -17.75
CA ASN A 93 -8.67 1.72 -18.73
C ASN A 93 -8.48 1.20 -20.18
N PRO A 94 -9.54 1.19 -21.02
CA PRO A 94 -9.47 0.69 -22.40
C PRO A 94 -8.71 1.62 -23.35
N GLU A 95 -8.46 2.88 -22.97
CA GLU A 95 -7.76 3.85 -23.81
C GLU A 95 -6.27 3.56 -23.95
N HIS A 96 -5.71 2.79 -23.02
CA HIS A 96 -4.30 2.41 -23.04
C HIS A 96 -4.10 0.97 -23.49
N SER A 97 -3.07 0.74 -24.33
CA SER A 97 -2.66 -0.62 -24.70
C SER A 97 -2.32 -1.45 -23.45
N PHE A 98 -2.46 -2.78 -23.55
CA PHE A 98 -2.12 -3.69 -22.47
C PHE A 98 -0.70 -3.45 -21.94
N LEU A 99 0.26 -3.29 -22.82
CA LEU A 99 1.67 -3.04 -22.50
C LEU A 99 1.86 -1.74 -21.70
N ASN A 100 1.18 -0.65 -22.07
CA ASN A 100 1.25 0.61 -21.34
C ASN A 100 0.63 0.48 -19.94
N ARG A 101 -0.48 -0.24 -19.83
CA ARG A 101 -1.09 -0.52 -18.51
C ARG A 101 -0.14 -1.29 -17.59
N ILE A 102 0.52 -2.33 -18.09
CA ILE A 102 1.51 -3.09 -17.31
C ILE A 102 2.70 -2.20 -16.88
N ARG A 103 3.25 -1.39 -17.79
CA ARG A 103 4.31 -0.43 -17.43
C ARG A 103 3.89 0.52 -16.31
N THR A 104 2.70 1.09 -16.42
CA THR A 104 2.15 2.01 -15.42
C THR A 104 1.94 1.32 -14.08
N ILE A 105 1.44 0.09 -14.06
CA ILE A 105 1.23 -0.68 -12.83
C ILE A 105 2.57 -0.99 -12.12
N ILE A 106 3.58 -1.43 -12.87
CA ILE A 106 4.92 -1.69 -12.32
C ILE A 106 5.48 -0.42 -11.70
N SER A 107 5.38 0.72 -12.43
CA SER A 107 5.86 2.02 -11.97
C SER A 107 5.10 2.48 -10.72
N ALA A 108 3.78 2.50 -10.75
CA ALA A 108 2.95 2.95 -9.63
C ALA A 108 3.16 2.10 -8.35
N HIS A 109 3.30 0.78 -8.51
CA HIS A 109 3.64 -0.10 -7.39
C HIS A 109 5.04 0.20 -6.83
N PHE A 110 6.03 0.46 -7.68
CA PHE A 110 7.37 0.84 -7.23
C PHE A 110 7.36 2.19 -6.50
N ASP A 111 6.66 3.19 -7.05
CA ASP A 111 6.54 4.53 -6.45
C ASP A 111 5.85 4.47 -5.08
N PHE A 112 4.80 3.67 -4.94
CA PHE A 112 4.18 3.39 -3.65
C PHE A 112 5.19 2.83 -2.63
N LEU A 113 6.09 1.94 -3.05
CA LEU A 113 7.13 1.39 -2.18
C LEU A 113 8.22 2.43 -1.85
N VAL A 114 8.54 3.34 -2.76
CA VAL A 114 9.45 4.47 -2.48
C VAL A 114 8.90 5.37 -1.38
N GLU A 115 7.58 5.63 -1.41
CA GLU A 115 6.89 6.41 -0.38
C GLU A 115 6.72 5.64 0.95
N ASN A 116 6.72 4.29 0.89
CA ASN A 116 6.51 3.42 2.05
C ASN A 116 7.64 2.37 2.19
N PRO A 117 8.92 2.77 2.30
CA PRO A 117 10.06 1.85 2.15
C PRO A 117 10.18 0.80 3.24
N SER A 118 9.68 1.07 4.44
CA SER A 118 9.71 0.13 5.57
C SER A 118 8.53 -0.85 5.57
N LEU A 119 7.48 -0.58 4.80
CA LEU A 119 6.25 -1.37 4.80
C LEU A 119 6.45 -2.83 4.37
N PRO A 120 7.20 -3.15 3.30
CA PRO A 120 7.41 -4.53 2.88
C PRO A 120 8.09 -5.38 3.97
N ARG A 121 9.15 -4.84 4.57
CA ARG A 121 9.89 -5.51 5.65
C ARG A 121 9.03 -5.71 6.89
N PHE A 122 8.27 -4.69 7.27
CA PHE A 122 7.33 -4.75 8.37
C PHE A 122 6.27 -5.85 8.15
N LEU A 123 5.61 -5.85 6.99
CA LEU A 123 4.58 -6.84 6.67
C LEU A 123 5.13 -8.27 6.70
N ILE A 124 6.30 -8.52 6.12
CA ILE A 124 6.92 -9.85 6.14
C ILE A 124 7.23 -10.28 7.57
N ASN A 125 7.85 -9.42 8.35
CA ASN A 125 8.19 -9.73 9.74
C ASN A 125 6.93 -10.02 10.58
N GLU A 126 5.90 -9.20 10.46
CA GLU A 126 4.67 -9.36 11.23
C GLU A 126 3.85 -10.59 10.79
N ILE A 127 3.80 -10.86 9.48
CA ILE A 127 3.08 -12.00 8.92
C ILE A 127 3.77 -13.32 9.25
N LEU A 128 5.10 -13.39 9.05
CA LEU A 128 5.86 -14.61 9.30
C LEU A 128 5.99 -14.94 10.79
N SER A 129 5.87 -13.92 11.67
CA SER A 129 6.00 -14.10 13.11
C SER A 129 4.72 -14.57 13.80
N ARG A 130 3.55 -14.46 13.16
CA ARG A 130 2.23 -14.69 13.80
C ARG A 130 1.23 -15.35 12.86
N PRO A 131 0.90 -16.64 13.08
CA PRO A 131 -0.08 -17.38 12.27
C PRO A 131 -1.45 -16.66 12.17
N GLU A 132 -1.92 -16.07 13.28
CA GLU A 132 -3.23 -15.40 13.33
C GLU A 132 -3.29 -14.19 12.39
N ARG A 133 -2.19 -13.47 12.21
CA ARG A 133 -2.11 -12.33 11.30
C ARG A 133 -1.99 -12.77 9.85
N TYR A 134 -1.31 -13.88 9.61
CA TYR A 134 -1.28 -14.50 8.30
C TYR A 134 -2.69 -14.88 7.84
N GLU A 135 -3.49 -15.53 8.69
CA GLU A 135 -4.87 -15.89 8.38
C GLU A 135 -5.75 -14.65 8.08
N LEU A 136 -5.59 -13.58 8.86
CA LEU A 136 -6.31 -12.32 8.64
C LEU A 136 -5.96 -11.71 7.27
N LEU A 137 -4.66 -11.61 6.94
CA LEU A 137 -4.21 -11.10 5.66
C LEU A 137 -4.65 -12.00 4.50
N GLN A 138 -4.53 -13.32 4.65
CA GLN A 138 -4.98 -14.30 3.68
C GLN A 138 -6.46 -14.13 3.37
N LYS A 139 -7.30 -14.00 4.39
CA LYS A 139 -8.75 -13.76 4.24
C LYS A 139 -9.04 -12.47 3.47
N ARG A 140 -8.30 -11.40 3.73
CA ARG A 140 -8.45 -10.12 3.03
C ARG A 140 -8.01 -10.18 1.57
N ILE A 141 -6.86 -10.79 1.30
CA ILE A 141 -6.35 -10.96 -0.07
C ILE A 141 -7.25 -11.88 -0.88
N SER A 142 -7.70 -13.01 -0.32
CA SER A 142 -8.52 -14.01 -1.02
C SER A 142 -9.87 -13.46 -1.48
N GLN A 143 -10.43 -12.47 -0.80
CA GLN A 143 -11.71 -11.86 -1.20
C GLN A 143 -11.64 -11.17 -2.56
N TYR A 144 -10.48 -10.67 -2.96
CA TYR A 144 -10.29 -9.90 -4.19
C TYR A 144 -9.45 -10.61 -5.25
N SER A 145 -8.60 -11.56 -4.82
CA SER A 145 -7.59 -12.17 -5.68
C SER A 145 -8.19 -12.92 -6.87
N GLY A 146 -9.29 -13.65 -6.68
CA GLY A 146 -9.95 -14.40 -7.76
C GLY A 146 -10.35 -13.49 -8.93
N VAL A 147 -11.17 -12.48 -8.65
CA VAL A 147 -11.67 -11.55 -9.68
C VAL A 147 -10.52 -10.78 -10.36
N ILE A 148 -9.50 -10.38 -9.59
CA ILE A 148 -8.34 -9.66 -10.12
C ILE A 148 -7.55 -10.54 -11.09
N PHE A 149 -7.26 -11.78 -10.71
CA PHE A 149 -6.48 -12.68 -11.55
C PHE A 149 -7.25 -13.18 -12.76
N ASP A 150 -8.57 -13.40 -12.66
CA ASP A 150 -9.42 -13.76 -13.78
C ASP A 150 -9.47 -12.62 -14.82
N ASN A 151 -9.64 -11.38 -14.36
CA ASN A 151 -9.60 -10.21 -15.23
C ASN A 151 -8.23 -10.03 -15.90
N LEU A 152 -7.15 -10.14 -15.13
CA LEU A 152 -5.79 -10.03 -15.67
C LEU A 152 -5.53 -11.12 -16.71
N GLN A 153 -5.93 -12.35 -16.46
CA GLN A 153 -5.76 -13.47 -17.39
C GLN A 153 -6.57 -13.26 -18.66
N SER A 154 -7.80 -12.74 -18.55
CA SER A 154 -8.64 -12.38 -19.70
C SER A 154 -7.96 -11.33 -20.60
N GLU A 155 -7.41 -10.26 -20.00
CA GLU A 155 -6.70 -9.22 -20.74
C GLU A 155 -5.39 -9.73 -21.38
N ILE A 156 -4.66 -10.61 -20.70
CA ILE A 156 -3.50 -11.31 -21.25
C ILE A 156 -3.90 -12.12 -22.47
N THR A 157 -4.96 -12.91 -22.38
CA THR A 157 -5.45 -13.74 -23.50
C THR A 157 -5.75 -12.87 -24.71
N LYS A 158 -6.48 -11.77 -24.54
CA LYS A 158 -6.77 -10.82 -25.63
C LYS A 158 -5.50 -10.19 -26.23
N ALA A 159 -4.51 -9.85 -25.39
CA ALA A 159 -3.26 -9.28 -25.88
C ALA A 159 -2.41 -10.31 -26.65
N VAL A 160 -2.45 -11.58 -26.25
CA VAL A 160 -1.82 -12.69 -26.99
C VAL A 160 -2.50 -12.90 -28.35
N GLU A 161 -3.85 -12.90 -28.40
CA GLU A 161 -4.62 -13.02 -29.63
C GLU A 161 -4.34 -11.89 -30.64
N ARG A 162 -4.09 -10.67 -30.12
CA ARG A 162 -3.67 -9.53 -30.95
C ARG A 162 -2.18 -9.57 -31.34
N GLY A 163 -1.43 -10.56 -30.83
CA GLY A 163 -0.01 -10.69 -31.11
C GLY A 163 0.89 -9.64 -30.43
N GLU A 164 0.38 -8.93 -29.42
CA GLU A 164 1.11 -7.90 -28.66
C GLU A 164 2.13 -8.51 -27.70
N ILE A 165 1.81 -9.66 -27.10
CA ILE A 165 2.64 -10.35 -26.12
C ILE A 165 2.70 -11.86 -26.38
N ILE A 166 3.69 -12.52 -25.77
CA ILE A 166 3.73 -13.98 -25.69
C ILE A 166 2.84 -14.49 -24.54
N PRO A 167 2.36 -15.74 -24.58
CA PRO A 167 1.55 -16.32 -23.51
C PRO A 167 2.30 -16.31 -22.17
N ILE A 168 1.60 -15.86 -21.12
CA ILE A 168 2.05 -15.90 -19.73
C ILE A 168 0.85 -16.11 -18.81
N ASP A 169 1.04 -16.82 -17.70
CA ASP A 169 0.07 -16.88 -16.59
C ASP A 169 0.05 -15.54 -15.84
N GLY A 170 -1.13 -14.95 -15.65
CA GLY A 170 -1.29 -13.66 -14.97
C GLY A 170 -0.78 -13.67 -13.52
N ARG A 171 -0.86 -14.81 -12.83
CA ARG A 171 -0.31 -14.98 -11.48
C ARG A 171 1.21 -14.95 -11.47
N MET A 172 1.84 -15.56 -12.48
CA MET A 172 3.30 -15.51 -12.65
C MET A 172 3.77 -14.10 -13.01
N LEU A 173 3.04 -13.38 -13.86
CA LEU A 173 3.32 -11.97 -14.13
C LEU A 173 3.24 -11.13 -12.85
N PHE A 174 2.20 -11.31 -12.04
CA PHE A 174 2.05 -10.65 -10.75
C PHE A 174 3.22 -10.96 -9.80
N ILE A 175 3.60 -12.23 -9.65
CA ILE A 175 4.72 -12.65 -8.81
C ILE A 175 6.02 -12.00 -9.27
N ASN A 176 6.28 -11.92 -10.58
CA ASN A 176 7.46 -11.25 -11.12
C ASN A 176 7.50 -9.76 -10.75
N VAL A 177 6.37 -9.05 -10.89
CA VAL A 177 6.26 -7.63 -10.52
C VAL A 177 6.54 -7.42 -9.04
N ILE A 178 5.86 -8.21 -8.18
CA ILE A 178 6.03 -8.10 -6.73
C ILE A 178 7.46 -8.43 -6.31
N SER A 179 8.03 -9.52 -6.81
CA SER A 179 9.38 -9.97 -6.46
C SER A 179 10.44 -8.93 -6.81
N LEU A 180 10.39 -8.36 -8.02
CA LEU A 180 11.38 -7.38 -8.46
C LEU A 180 11.26 -6.05 -7.69
N ASN A 181 10.03 -5.58 -7.48
CA ASN A 181 9.81 -4.31 -6.82
C ASN A 181 10.06 -4.40 -5.31
N VAL A 182 9.47 -5.39 -4.63
CA VAL A 182 9.52 -5.52 -3.16
C VAL A 182 10.90 -5.89 -2.65
N PHE A 183 11.63 -6.78 -3.36
CA PHE A 183 12.95 -7.22 -2.95
C PHE A 183 13.93 -6.06 -2.75
N THR A 184 13.84 -5.04 -3.60
CA THR A 184 14.67 -3.83 -3.50
C THR A 184 14.60 -3.20 -2.11
N PHE A 185 13.40 -3.12 -1.50
CA PHE A 185 13.18 -2.47 -0.20
C PHE A 185 13.45 -3.41 0.98
N ILE A 186 13.16 -4.69 0.85
CA ILE A 186 13.47 -5.69 1.89
C ILE A 186 14.96 -5.85 2.06
N ALA A 187 15.66 -6.00 0.93
CA ALA A 187 17.09 -6.29 0.91
C ALA A 187 17.96 -5.03 0.85
N TYR A 188 17.39 -3.82 0.94
CA TYR A 188 18.11 -2.55 0.76
C TYR A 188 19.44 -2.48 1.53
N PRO A 189 19.51 -2.80 2.86
CA PRO A 189 20.78 -2.72 3.59
C PRO A 189 21.84 -3.73 3.11
N LEU A 190 21.39 -4.91 2.64
CA LEU A 190 22.30 -5.92 2.08
C LEU A 190 22.81 -5.50 0.71
N LEU A 191 21.93 -4.95 -0.13
CA LEU A 191 22.30 -4.45 -1.45
C LEU A 191 23.27 -3.27 -1.32
N GLU A 192 23.04 -2.34 -0.40
CA GLU A 192 23.95 -1.23 -0.12
C GLU A 192 25.35 -1.71 0.26
N THR A 193 25.44 -2.79 1.04
CA THR A 193 26.72 -3.41 1.39
C THR A 193 27.38 -4.10 0.18
N ALA A 194 26.59 -4.78 -0.65
CA ALA A 194 27.10 -5.57 -1.77
C ALA A 194 27.48 -4.74 -3.00
N VAL A 195 26.76 -3.66 -3.28
CA VAL A 195 26.89 -2.84 -4.50
C VAL A 195 26.89 -1.33 -4.18
N GLY A 196 27.54 -0.95 -3.07
CA GLY A 196 27.49 0.38 -2.45
C GLY A 196 27.67 1.55 -3.43
N ASP A 197 28.64 1.46 -4.33
CA ASP A 197 28.91 2.51 -5.32
C ASP A 197 27.68 2.80 -6.20
N LEU A 198 26.94 1.76 -6.58
CA LEU A 198 25.70 1.90 -7.35
C LEU A 198 24.60 2.61 -6.57
N MET A 199 24.61 2.49 -5.23
CA MET A 199 23.58 3.00 -4.32
C MET A 199 23.99 4.30 -3.61
N ALA A 200 25.16 4.88 -3.93
CA ALA A 200 25.66 6.11 -3.31
C ALA A 200 24.67 7.29 -3.43
N ASP A 201 23.95 7.36 -4.55
CA ASP A 201 22.81 8.28 -4.75
C ASP A 201 21.52 7.47 -4.74
N ARG A 202 20.79 7.54 -3.63
CA ARG A 202 19.56 6.78 -3.40
C ARG A 202 18.48 7.07 -4.44
N GLU A 203 18.27 8.34 -4.80
CA GLU A 203 17.22 8.74 -5.76
C GLU A 203 17.54 8.20 -7.15
N ARG A 204 18.77 8.38 -7.58
CA ARG A 204 19.27 7.87 -8.87
C ARG A 204 19.19 6.34 -8.92
N PHE A 205 19.60 5.66 -7.86
CA PHE A 205 19.50 4.19 -7.77
C PHE A 205 18.06 3.72 -7.91
N LEU A 206 17.11 4.29 -7.13
CA LEU A 206 15.71 3.89 -7.16
C LEU A 206 15.07 4.17 -8.52
N ALA A 207 15.39 5.29 -9.15
CA ALA A 207 14.92 5.60 -10.51
C ALA A 207 15.45 4.59 -11.54
N ALA A 208 16.74 4.26 -11.50
CA ALA A 208 17.36 3.27 -12.37
C ALA A 208 16.77 1.87 -12.11
N ARG A 209 16.58 1.49 -10.84
CA ARG A 209 16.00 0.19 -10.47
C ARG A 209 14.56 0.04 -10.94
N LYS A 210 13.76 1.09 -10.85
CA LYS A 210 12.39 1.11 -11.40
C LYS A 210 12.41 0.88 -12.92
N ALA A 211 13.25 1.61 -13.63
CA ALA A 211 13.39 1.45 -15.08
C ALA A 211 13.82 0.03 -15.48
N GLU A 212 14.80 -0.52 -14.79
CA GLU A 212 15.28 -1.90 -14.99
C GLU A 212 14.17 -2.94 -14.72
N ASN A 213 13.42 -2.81 -13.62
CA ASN A 213 12.31 -3.73 -13.32
C ASN A 213 11.25 -3.72 -14.43
N ILE A 214 10.92 -2.55 -14.95
CA ILE A 214 10.00 -2.42 -16.09
C ILE A 214 10.59 -3.13 -17.30
N GLU A 215 11.84 -2.89 -17.65
CA GLU A 215 12.47 -3.48 -18.84
C GLU A 215 12.57 -5.00 -18.75
N VAL A 216 12.97 -5.55 -17.60
CA VAL A 216 13.03 -7.00 -17.36
C VAL A 216 11.66 -7.65 -17.56
N ILE A 217 10.59 -7.07 -17.02
CA ILE A 217 9.24 -7.63 -17.16
C ILE A 217 8.76 -7.49 -18.61
N MET A 218 8.96 -6.32 -19.21
CA MET A 218 8.53 -6.07 -20.58
C MET A 218 9.25 -6.96 -21.58
N SER A 219 10.57 -7.13 -21.44
CA SER A 219 11.34 -8.02 -22.31
C SER A 219 10.93 -9.49 -22.20
N ARG A 220 10.39 -9.90 -21.03
CA ARG A 220 9.87 -11.26 -20.82
C ARG A 220 8.54 -11.50 -21.52
N ILE A 221 7.70 -10.49 -21.67
CA ILE A 221 6.35 -10.63 -22.25
C ILE A 221 6.25 -10.18 -23.71
N LEU A 222 7.16 -9.34 -24.20
CA LEU A 222 7.16 -8.89 -25.57
C LEU A 222 7.48 -10.04 -26.55
N LYS A 223 6.79 -10.06 -27.66
CA LYS A 223 7.14 -10.94 -28.79
C LYS A 223 8.43 -10.40 -29.43
N ARG A 224 9.44 -11.22 -29.47
CA ARG A 224 10.72 -10.94 -30.19
C ARG A 224 10.51 -11.03 -31.71
#